data_ac2f25f41a3172d47b32bd360f5d4935
#
_entry.id   ac2f25f41a3172d47b32bd360f5d4935
#
_cell.length_a   1.000
_cell.length_b   1.000
_cell.length_c   1.000
_cell.angle_alpha   90.00
_cell.angle_beta   90.00
_cell.angle_gamma   90.00
#
_symmetry.space_group_name_H-M   'P 1'
#
loop_
_entity.id
_entity.type
_entity.pdbx_description
1 polymer ?
#
loop_
_entity_poly.entity_id
_entity_poly.type
_entity_poly.pdbx_seq_one_letter_code
_entity_poly.pdbx_strand_id
1 'polypeptide(L)'
;MCNFASSFEKKNNTMYDVKLISDTAADGIRKTSFQTCDFVCSTQIDIETEGDIIRSVRYTGGCNGNTQGVSKLCAGRPVAEVIALLDGIDCNGRGTSCPDQLARALKKL
;
A
#
# COMPACT_ATOMS: atom_id res chain seq x y z
N MET A 1 -7.71 -14.43 17.72
CA MET A 1 -6.30 -14.77 17.86
C MET A 1 -5.83 -14.55 19.27
N CYS A 2 -5.01 -15.41 19.78
CA CYS A 2 -4.48 -15.28 21.13
C CYS A 2 -3.32 -14.28 21.16
N ASN A 3 -2.85 -13.94 22.36
CA ASN A 3 -1.75 -12.99 22.52
C ASN A 3 -0.46 -13.45 21.86
N PHE A 4 -0.22 -14.75 21.86
CA PHE A 4 0.94 -15.29 21.18
C PHE A 4 0.87 -15.01 19.68
N ALA A 5 -0.28 -15.24 19.08
CA ALA A 5 -0.48 -14.98 17.67
C ALA A 5 -0.31 -13.50 17.35
N SER A 6 -0.77 -12.62 18.24
CA SER A 6 -0.63 -11.18 18.06
C SER A 6 0.84 -10.77 18.05
N SER A 7 1.64 -11.32 18.94
CA SER A 7 3.07 -11.02 18.99
C SER A 7 3.77 -11.54 17.74
N PHE A 8 3.38 -12.71 17.28
CA PHE A 8 3.92 -13.29 16.06
C PHE A 8 3.50 -12.47 14.84
N GLU A 9 2.26 -11.99 14.82
CA GLU A 9 1.74 -11.15 13.75
C GLU A 9 2.54 -9.85 13.60
N LYS A 10 3.01 -9.27 14.68
CA LYS A 10 3.83 -8.07 14.61
C LYS A 10 5.13 -8.32 13.84
N LYS A 11 5.77 -9.46 14.06
CA LYS A 11 6.96 -9.83 13.31
C LYS A 11 6.64 -10.00 11.83
N ASN A 12 5.52 -10.67 11.53
CA ASN A 12 5.10 -10.89 10.16
C ASN A 12 4.74 -9.57 9.48
N ASN A 13 4.10 -8.65 10.22
CA ASN A 13 3.80 -7.33 9.69
C ASN A 13 5.07 -6.57 9.31
N THR A 14 6.10 -6.65 10.13
CA THR A 14 7.38 -6.02 9.81
C THR A 14 8.00 -6.63 8.56
N MET A 15 7.90 -7.94 8.41
CA MET A 15 8.43 -8.66 7.25
C MET A 15 7.73 -8.26 5.96
N TYR A 16 6.42 -8.02 6.02
CA TYR A 16 5.60 -7.67 4.85
C TYR A 16 5.38 -6.18 4.69
N ASP A 17 6.00 -5.37 5.54
CA ASP A 17 5.74 -3.94 5.55
C ASP A 17 6.46 -3.23 4.40
N VAL A 18 5.97 -2.03 4.09
CA VAL A 18 6.57 -1.15 3.09
C VAL A 18 7.55 -0.19 3.76
N LYS A 19 8.50 0.33 3.00
CA LYS A 19 9.47 1.31 3.49
C LYS A 19 9.28 2.62 2.77
N LEU A 20 9.23 3.71 3.53
CA LEU A 20 9.14 5.05 2.95
C LEU A 20 10.45 5.39 2.26
N ILE A 21 10.38 5.78 0.99
CA ILE A 21 11.53 6.23 0.21
C ILE A 21 11.58 7.74 0.18
N SER A 22 10.46 8.40 -0.08
CA SER A 22 10.40 9.85 -0.16
C SER A 22 9.02 10.36 0.22
N ASP A 23 8.96 11.59 0.73
CA ASP A 23 7.72 12.22 1.17
C ASP A 23 7.89 13.73 0.96
N THR A 24 7.20 14.28 -0.01
CA THR A 24 7.24 15.71 -0.31
C THR A 24 5.84 16.26 -0.43
N ALA A 25 5.68 17.55 -0.15
CA ALA A 25 4.39 18.20 -0.28
C ALA A 25 4.60 19.59 -0.90
N ALA A 26 3.75 19.92 -1.87
CA ALA A 26 3.77 21.22 -2.53
C ALA A 26 2.40 21.52 -3.10
N ASP A 27 1.93 22.76 -2.95
CA ASP A 27 0.65 23.22 -3.50
C ASP A 27 -0.54 22.37 -3.06
N GLY A 28 -0.51 21.89 -1.81
CA GLY A 28 -1.60 21.09 -1.25
C GLY A 28 -1.57 19.63 -1.67
N ILE A 29 -0.61 19.21 -2.48
CA ILE A 29 -0.48 17.82 -2.92
C ILE A 29 0.74 17.21 -2.27
N ARG A 30 0.52 16.04 -1.64
CA ARG A 30 1.57 15.25 -1.01
C ARG A 30 1.94 14.10 -1.92
N LYS A 31 3.23 13.93 -2.16
CA LYS A 31 3.75 12.84 -2.97
C LYS A 31 4.63 11.97 -2.10
N THR A 32 4.26 10.70 -2.00
CA THR A 32 5.01 9.72 -1.21
C THR A 32 5.39 8.54 -2.09
N SER A 33 6.56 7.98 -1.83
CA SER A 33 7.03 6.80 -2.52
C SER A 33 7.44 5.77 -1.49
N PHE A 34 7.03 4.52 -1.70
CA PHE A 34 7.31 3.43 -0.78
C PHE A 34 7.92 2.26 -1.55
N GLN A 35 8.90 1.63 -0.93
CA GLN A 35 9.43 0.37 -1.43
C GLN A 35 8.56 -0.76 -0.90
N THR A 36 8.10 -1.63 -1.79
CA THR A 36 7.33 -2.80 -1.40
C THR A 36 8.24 -3.90 -0.86
N CYS A 37 7.65 -4.85 -0.13
CA CYS A 37 8.41 -5.99 0.38
C CYS A 37 8.74 -6.98 -0.73
N ASP A 38 9.61 -7.94 -0.44
CA ASP A 38 10.11 -8.90 -1.42
C ASP A 38 9.09 -9.98 -1.80
N PHE A 39 7.94 -10.01 -1.14
CA PHE A 39 6.93 -11.06 -1.35
C PHE A 39 5.89 -10.68 -2.40
N VAL A 40 6.01 -9.51 -3.03
CA VAL A 40 5.09 -9.07 -4.08
C VAL A 40 5.87 -8.81 -5.36
N CYS A 41 5.14 -8.78 -6.48
CA CYS A 41 5.76 -8.59 -7.79
C CYS A 41 6.19 -7.16 -8.05
N SER A 42 5.49 -6.18 -7.47
CA SER A 42 5.87 -4.78 -7.63
C SER A 42 7.06 -4.44 -6.74
N THR A 43 7.80 -3.39 -7.09
CA THR A 43 8.98 -2.96 -6.34
C THR A 43 8.77 -1.64 -5.63
N GLN A 44 7.87 -0.80 -6.12
CA GLN A 44 7.66 0.54 -5.57
C GLN A 44 6.23 0.98 -5.81
N ILE A 45 5.70 1.78 -4.88
CA ILE A 45 4.39 2.41 -5.01
C ILE A 45 4.57 3.92 -4.82
N ASP A 46 4.12 4.70 -5.80
CA ASP A 46 4.11 6.15 -5.72
C ASP A 46 2.66 6.62 -5.54
N ILE A 47 2.42 7.45 -4.52
CA ILE A 47 1.08 7.88 -4.16
C ILE A 47 1.04 9.41 -4.13
N GLU A 48 0.02 9.99 -4.76
CA GLU A 48 -0.28 11.41 -4.62
C GLU A 48 -1.60 11.56 -3.89
N THR A 49 -1.60 12.38 -2.84
CA THR A 49 -2.81 12.67 -2.07
C THR A 49 -3.02 14.17 -1.96
N GLU A 50 -4.29 14.55 -1.84
CA GLU A 50 -4.67 15.92 -1.56
C GLU A 50 -5.65 15.85 -0.39
N GLY A 51 -5.19 16.29 0.80
CA GLY A 51 -5.95 16.07 2.02
C GLY A 51 -6.15 14.57 2.24
N ASP A 52 -7.39 14.15 2.39
CA ASP A 52 -7.74 12.75 2.63
C ASP A 52 -8.03 11.97 1.35
N ILE A 53 -7.87 12.59 0.20
CA ILE A 53 -8.27 12.00 -1.08
C ILE A 53 -7.02 11.58 -1.86
N ILE A 54 -7.06 10.36 -2.41
CA ILE A 54 -6.01 9.86 -3.27
C ILE A 54 -6.20 10.47 -4.65
N ARG A 55 -5.16 11.11 -5.18
CA ARG A 55 -5.19 11.65 -6.52
C ARG A 55 -4.67 10.66 -7.54
N SER A 56 -3.62 9.95 -7.20
CA SER A 56 -3.06 8.94 -8.10
C SER A 56 -2.28 7.91 -7.32
N VAL A 57 -2.19 6.72 -7.89
CA VAL A 57 -1.35 5.63 -7.40
C VAL A 57 -0.62 5.07 -8.62
N ARG A 58 0.68 4.83 -8.50
CA ARG A 58 1.46 4.21 -9.54
C ARG A 58 2.33 3.11 -8.93
N TYR A 59 2.25 1.93 -9.51
CA TYR A 59 3.14 0.82 -9.15
C TYR A 59 4.29 0.75 -10.15
N THR A 60 5.47 0.40 -9.66
CA THR A 60 6.61 0.06 -10.51
C THR A 60 6.75 -1.46 -10.47
N GLY A 61 6.68 -2.11 -11.62
CA GLY A 61 6.70 -3.57 -11.70
C GLY A 61 5.36 -4.18 -11.33
N GLY A 62 5.35 -5.50 -11.19
CA GLY A 62 4.16 -6.24 -10.78
C GLY A 62 3.29 -6.67 -11.95
N CYS A 63 2.12 -7.23 -11.62
CA CYS A 63 1.15 -7.69 -12.60
C CYS A 63 0.46 -6.48 -13.23
N ASN A 64 0.78 -6.22 -14.47
CA ASN A 64 0.38 -4.99 -15.15
C ASN A 64 -1.13 -4.71 -15.06
N GLY A 65 -1.96 -5.71 -15.39
CA GLY A 65 -3.41 -5.53 -15.33
C GLY A 65 -3.93 -5.27 -13.94
N ASN A 66 -3.44 -6.03 -12.95
CA ASN A 66 -3.87 -5.89 -11.56
C ASN A 66 -3.46 -4.53 -10.98
N THR A 67 -2.21 -4.13 -11.18
CA THR A 67 -1.73 -2.85 -10.61
C THR A 67 -2.38 -1.65 -11.28
N GLN A 68 -2.63 -1.72 -12.58
CA GLN A 68 -3.37 -0.65 -13.27
C GLN A 68 -4.82 -0.55 -12.78
N GLY A 69 -5.48 -1.70 -12.60
CA GLY A 69 -6.86 -1.71 -12.11
C GLY A 69 -6.97 -1.12 -10.73
N VAL A 70 -6.11 -1.54 -9.81
CA VAL A 70 -6.09 -1.00 -8.45
C VAL A 70 -5.82 0.50 -8.48
N SER A 71 -4.83 0.95 -9.26
CA SER A 71 -4.49 2.36 -9.37
C SER A 71 -5.67 3.21 -9.83
N LYS A 72 -6.39 2.74 -10.83
CA LYS A 72 -7.54 3.48 -11.37
C LYS A 72 -8.70 3.51 -10.40
N LEU A 73 -8.95 2.40 -9.71
CA LEU A 73 -10.05 2.34 -8.74
C LEU A 73 -9.80 3.22 -7.51
N CYS A 74 -8.54 3.41 -7.15
CA CYS A 74 -8.19 4.21 -5.97
C CYS A 74 -8.25 5.71 -6.22
N ALA A 75 -8.07 6.14 -7.46
CA ALA A 75 -8.04 7.58 -7.77
C ALA A 75 -9.39 8.23 -7.44
N GLY A 76 -9.34 9.32 -6.68
CA GLY A 76 -10.53 10.05 -6.26
C GLY A 76 -11.20 9.50 -5.00
N ARG A 77 -10.69 8.44 -4.40
CA ARG A 77 -11.28 7.85 -3.20
C ARG A 77 -10.59 8.33 -1.93
N PRO A 78 -11.32 8.39 -0.81
CA PRO A 78 -10.70 8.69 0.48
C PRO A 78 -9.67 7.62 0.87
N VAL A 79 -8.58 8.06 1.47
CA VAL A 79 -7.51 7.17 1.95
C VAL A 79 -8.08 6.08 2.86
N ALA A 80 -8.92 6.47 3.84
CA ALA A 80 -9.48 5.52 4.79
C ALA A 80 -10.33 4.44 4.12
N GLU A 81 -11.07 4.78 3.08
CA GLU A 81 -11.88 3.83 2.34
C GLU A 81 -11.02 2.80 1.62
N VAL A 82 -9.94 3.25 1.00
CA VAL A 82 -9.04 2.34 0.28
C VAL A 82 -8.32 1.41 1.24
N ILE A 83 -7.89 1.92 2.39
CA ILE A 83 -7.30 1.07 3.42
C ILE A 83 -8.28 -0.03 3.81
N ALA A 84 -9.53 0.33 4.08
CA ALA A 84 -10.54 -0.64 4.51
C ALA A 84 -10.79 -1.72 3.45
N LEU A 85 -10.75 -1.35 2.17
CA LEU A 85 -11.04 -2.27 1.07
C LEU A 85 -9.86 -3.19 0.76
N LEU A 86 -8.64 -2.71 0.87
CA LEU A 86 -7.46 -3.44 0.38
C LEU A 86 -6.62 -4.10 1.47
N ASP A 87 -6.81 -3.70 2.73
CA ASP A 87 -6.00 -4.22 3.82
C ASP A 87 -6.24 -5.72 4.00
N GLY A 88 -5.16 -6.48 4.07
CA GLY A 88 -5.24 -7.90 4.31
C GLY A 88 -5.48 -8.76 3.07
N ILE A 89 -5.57 -8.18 1.88
CA ILE A 89 -5.72 -8.98 0.66
C ILE A 89 -4.44 -9.79 0.46
N ASP A 90 -4.60 -11.10 0.38
CA ASP A 90 -3.50 -12.05 0.26
C ASP A 90 -3.42 -12.59 -1.17
N CYS A 91 -2.20 -12.77 -1.65
CA CYS A 91 -1.96 -13.33 -2.98
C CYS A 91 -1.43 -14.76 -2.84
N ASN A 92 -2.33 -15.72 -2.97
CA ASN A 92 -1.98 -17.16 -2.97
C ASN A 92 -1.21 -17.61 -1.73
N GLY A 93 -1.58 -17.12 -0.55
CA GLY A 93 -0.94 -17.53 0.69
C GLY A 93 0.41 -16.90 0.98
N ARG A 94 0.76 -15.82 0.27
CA ARG A 94 2.04 -15.14 0.48
C ARG A 94 2.07 -14.27 1.74
N GLY A 95 0.90 -13.99 2.32
CA GLY A 95 0.78 -13.13 3.49
C GLY A 95 0.56 -11.66 3.16
N THR A 96 0.72 -11.27 1.91
CA THR A 96 0.49 -9.91 1.44
C THR A 96 0.24 -9.92 -0.07
N SER A 97 -0.02 -8.77 -0.65
CA SER A 97 -0.28 -8.60 -2.08
C SER A 97 0.04 -7.16 -2.47
N CYS A 98 0.05 -6.86 -3.77
CA CYS A 98 0.21 -5.47 -4.20
C CYS A 98 -0.89 -4.56 -3.64
N PRO A 99 -2.18 -4.94 -3.65
CA PRO A 99 -3.20 -4.13 -2.97
C PRO A 99 -2.96 -3.97 -1.47
N ASP A 100 -2.58 -5.03 -0.78
CA ASP A 100 -2.27 -4.97 0.64
C ASP A 100 -1.08 -4.05 0.92
N GLN A 101 -0.05 -4.08 0.07
CA GLN A 101 1.10 -3.20 0.19
C GLN A 101 0.68 -1.73 0.07
N LEU A 102 -0.26 -1.43 -0.82
CA LEU A 102 -0.81 -0.08 -0.93
C LEU A 102 -1.51 0.32 0.37
N ALA A 103 -2.34 -0.55 0.93
CA ALA A 103 -3.00 -0.27 2.20
C ALA A 103 -2.00 0.00 3.31
N ARG A 104 -0.92 -0.77 3.38
CA ARG A 104 0.14 -0.56 4.38
C ARG A 104 0.83 0.79 4.18
N ALA A 105 1.07 1.18 2.93
CA ALA A 105 1.65 2.49 2.62
C ALA A 105 0.72 3.62 3.04
N LEU A 106 -0.57 3.50 2.73
CA LEU A 106 -1.56 4.52 3.09
C LEU A 106 -1.68 4.70 4.59
N LYS A 107 -1.54 3.63 5.36
CA LYS A 107 -1.57 3.71 6.83
C LYS A 107 -0.42 4.55 7.40
N LYS A 108 0.64 4.72 6.66
CA LYS A 108 1.81 5.49 7.09
C LYS A 108 1.69 6.98 6.77
N LEU A 109 0.68 7.37 6.04
CA LEU A 109 0.42 8.76 5.75
C LEU A 109 -0.23 9.45 6.96
#